data_5ad4195d67b3428b557d00ebc58c4c09
#
_entry.id   5ad4195d67b3428b557d00ebc58c4c09
#
_cell.length_a   1.000
_cell.length_b   1.000
_cell.length_c   1.000
_cell.angle_alpha   90.00
_cell.angle_beta   90.00
_cell.angle_gamma   90.00
#
_symmetry.space_group_name_H-M   'P 1'
#
loop_
_entity.id
_entity.type
_entity.pdbx_description
1 polymer ?
#
loop_
_entity_poly.entity_id
_entity_poly.type
_entity_poly.pdbx_seq_one_letter_code
_entity_poly.pdbx_strand_id
1 'polypeptide(L)'
;MDYNKLAELIFPDITGTVNDLEARFPKRDLPEGAKVTRFAPSPTGYMHIGGLYAAMISRKLAKQSGGVFYLRIEDTDRKRELENGVEEIINSLNKFDLGFDEGPFEGSPVIYAPYKQSERKEIYQICVKKLMQEGYAYPDFTTAEELDEIRAKQEAAKVDIGYYGEYAVGRNLTYEQIEEKLAAGEPYVVRLKSPGEAGKTVVYSDPIRGKIEMPENMMDVVLLKSDGIPTYHFAHAVDDHFMRTNMVIRGDEWLASYPLHKQLFELCGFELPEYAHISPIMKMEISVDEDGNEHQHKRKLSKRKDPEAAVGFYQEQGYPSESVLEYLMTIANSNYEEWHAANLDKTIDDFTLSLAKMPASGALFDMVKLNDVSKEMISTFSEEKCYEKIMAWAKEFDEKLYAFGTEDKDSFMKTISLWKMSGNKVRKDVGKWSD
;
A
#
# COMPACT_ATOMS: atom_id res chain seq x y z
N MET A 1 -36.03 -17.46 1.36
CA MET A 1 -35.45 -16.50 2.34
C MET A 1 -35.94 -15.10 1.98
N ASP A 2 -36.49 -14.36 2.93
CA ASP A 2 -36.76 -12.91 2.78
C ASP A 2 -35.48 -12.16 3.22
N TYR A 3 -34.71 -11.71 2.25
CA TYR A 3 -33.43 -11.05 2.49
C TYR A 3 -33.54 -9.69 3.15
N ASN A 4 -34.67 -8.96 2.93
CA ASN A 4 -34.89 -7.70 3.64
C ASN A 4 -35.12 -7.95 5.14
N LYS A 5 -35.96 -8.94 5.46
CA LYS A 5 -36.20 -9.33 6.84
C LYS A 5 -34.93 -9.83 7.54
N LEU A 6 -34.08 -10.58 6.81
CA LEU A 6 -32.80 -11.06 7.30
C LEU A 6 -31.85 -9.88 7.60
N ALA A 7 -31.75 -8.92 6.70
CA ALA A 7 -30.88 -7.77 6.86
C ALA A 7 -31.29 -6.90 8.06
N GLU A 8 -32.60 -6.73 8.30
CA GLU A 8 -33.10 -6.03 9.50
C GLU A 8 -32.81 -6.82 10.79
N LEU A 9 -32.86 -8.14 10.75
CA LEU A 9 -32.53 -9.00 11.91
C LEU A 9 -31.04 -8.88 12.28
N ILE A 10 -30.15 -8.84 11.30
CA ILE A 10 -28.69 -8.79 11.52
C ILE A 10 -28.20 -7.38 11.82
N PHE A 11 -28.81 -6.36 11.22
CA PHE A 11 -28.40 -4.94 11.35
C PHE A 11 -29.60 -4.05 11.77
N PRO A 12 -30.21 -4.28 12.95
CA PRO A 12 -31.41 -3.54 13.37
C PRO A 12 -31.14 -2.04 13.59
N ASP A 13 -29.93 -1.68 14.00
CA ASP A 13 -29.55 -0.30 14.31
C ASP A 13 -29.01 0.47 13.09
N ILE A 14 -28.82 -0.20 11.96
CA ILE A 14 -28.29 0.43 10.75
C ILE A 14 -29.46 0.94 9.91
N THR A 15 -29.72 2.25 9.97
CA THR A 15 -30.78 2.92 9.23
C THR A 15 -30.29 3.65 7.98
N GLY A 16 -28.99 3.97 7.91
CA GLY A 16 -28.37 4.61 6.75
C GLY A 16 -28.38 3.71 5.52
N THR A 17 -28.34 4.34 4.35
CA THR A 17 -28.32 3.68 3.05
C THR A 17 -27.06 4.00 2.26
N VAL A 18 -26.75 3.22 1.23
CA VAL A 18 -25.63 3.53 0.30
C VAL A 18 -25.83 4.88 -0.39
N ASN A 19 -27.08 5.28 -0.67
CA ASN A 19 -27.37 6.61 -1.23
C ASN A 19 -27.03 7.75 -0.26
N ASP A 20 -27.20 7.55 1.05
CA ASP A 20 -26.77 8.53 2.05
C ASP A 20 -25.25 8.65 2.09
N LEU A 21 -24.54 7.53 1.91
CA LEU A 21 -23.07 7.54 1.78
C LEU A 21 -22.62 8.22 0.49
N GLU A 22 -23.31 8.01 -0.63
CA GLU A 22 -23.03 8.71 -1.89
C GLU A 22 -23.19 10.24 -1.75
N ALA A 23 -24.19 10.68 -1.02
CA ALA A 23 -24.41 12.09 -0.73
C ALA A 23 -23.35 12.66 0.24
N ARG A 24 -22.94 11.86 1.24
CA ARG A 24 -21.91 12.23 2.22
C ARG A 24 -20.51 12.35 1.58
N PHE A 25 -20.20 11.49 0.65
CA PHE A 25 -18.89 11.41 -0.04
C PHE A 25 -19.08 11.74 -1.53
N PRO A 26 -19.18 13.02 -1.91
CA PRO A 26 -19.47 13.42 -3.28
C PRO A 26 -18.33 13.05 -4.24
N LYS A 27 -18.60 13.07 -5.54
CA LYS A 27 -17.55 12.99 -6.56
C LYS A 27 -16.61 14.17 -6.42
N ARG A 28 -15.32 13.93 -6.70
CA ARG A 28 -14.28 14.96 -6.65
C ARG A 28 -14.40 15.89 -7.87
N ASP A 29 -14.26 17.20 -7.63
CA ASP A 29 -14.14 18.19 -8.69
C ASP A 29 -12.66 18.31 -9.10
N LEU A 30 -12.23 17.51 -10.06
CA LEU A 30 -10.85 17.40 -10.52
C LEU A 30 -10.80 17.46 -12.04
N PRO A 31 -9.65 17.84 -12.63
CA PRO A 31 -9.44 17.81 -14.08
C PRO A 31 -9.72 16.42 -14.67
N GLU A 32 -10.14 16.39 -15.94
CA GLU A 32 -10.32 15.12 -16.66
C GLU A 32 -9.00 14.33 -16.69
N GLY A 33 -9.07 13.04 -16.37
CA GLY A 33 -7.91 12.16 -16.31
C GLY A 33 -7.11 12.23 -15.01
N ALA A 34 -7.47 13.12 -14.07
CA ALA A 34 -6.81 13.22 -12.77
C ALA A 34 -6.86 11.89 -11.99
N LYS A 35 -5.73 11.48 -11.45
CA LYS A 35 -5.62 10.23 -10.68
C LYS A 35 -5.77 10.51 -9.18
N VAL A 36 -6.73 9.84 -8.57
CA VAL A 36 -6.87 9.77 -7.11
C VAL A 36 -6.23 8.48 -6.65
N THR A 37 -5.10 8.62 -5.98
CA THR A 37 -4.30 7.50 -5.50
C THR A 37 -4.19 7.53 -3.97
N ARG A 38 -3.78 6.41 -3.38
CA ARG A 38 -3.59 6.33 -1.94
C ARG A 38 -2.34 5.53 -1.58
N PHE A 39 -1.79 5.87 -0.41
CA PHE A 39 -0.97 4.97 0.37
C PHE A 39 -1.82 4.44 1.52
N ALA A 40 -1.91 3.11 1.65
CA ALA A 40 -2.85 2.47 2.57
C ALA A 40 -2.14 1.41 3.43
N PRO A 41 -1.22 1.84 4.32
CA PRO A 41 -0.46 0.94 5.16
C PRO A 41 -1.25 0.51 6.40
N SER A 42 -0.93 -0.71 6.91
CA SER A 42 -1.27 -1.07 8.29
C SER A 42 -0.18 -0.54 9.24
N PRO A 43 -0.53 0.04 10.41
CA PRO A 43 0.44 0.62 11.34
C PRO A 43 1.09 -0.47 12.22
N THR A 44 1.63 -1.54 11.61
CA THR A 44 2.10 -2.75 12.28
C THR A 44 3.63 -2.91 12.28
N GLY A 45 4.39 -1.90 11.88
CA GLY A 45 5.85 -1.95 11.86
C GLY A 45 6.48 -0.79 11.10
N TYR A 46 7.79 -0.67 11.25
CA TYR A 46 8.58 0.34 10.53
C TYR A 46 8.39 0.23 9.01
N MET A 47 8.47 1.37 8.33
CA MET A 47 8.27 1.42 6.88
C MET A 47 9.35 0.64 6.14
N HIS A 48 8.91 -0.19 5.18
CA HIS A 48 9.78 -0.92 4.26
C HIS A 48 10.04 -0.06 3.01
N ILE A 49 11.23 -0.18 2.40
CA ILE A 49 11.58 0.53 1.16
C ILE A 49 10.56 0.28 0.02
N GLY A 50 9.96 -0.90 -0.04
CA GLY A 50 8.86 -1.19 -0.96
C GLY A 50 7.61 -0.35 -0.72
N GLY A 51 7.33 0.02 0.53
CA GLY A 51 6.25 0.97 0.88
C GLY A 51 6.58 2.38 0.40
N LEU A 52 7.81 2.85 0.64
CA LEU A 52 8.30 4.14 0.13
C LEU A 52 8.22 4.19 -1.40
N TYR A 53 8.62 3.10 -2.07
CA TYR A 53 8.54 2.96 -3.53
C TYR A 53 7.09 3.07 -4.05
N ALA A 54 6.15 2.35 -3.42
CA ALA A 54 4.74 2.42 -3.79
C ALA A 54 4.13 3.81 -3.52
N ALA A 55 4.48 4.45 -2.40
CA ALA A 55 4.04 5.81 -2.05
C ALA A 55 4.56 6.84 -3.05
N MET A 56 5.86 6.76 -3.42
CA MET A 56 6.47 7.63 -4.43
C MET A 56 5.74 7.54 -5.77
N ILE A 57 5.47 6.33 -6.26
CA ILE A 57 4.78 6.12 -7.54
C ILE A 57 3.34 6.65 -7.46
N SER A 58 2.62 6.35 -6.38
CA SER A 58 1.23 6.80 -6.16
C SER A 58 1.15 8.32 -6.15
N ARG A 59 2.01 8.99 -5.36
CA ARG A 59 2.10 10.45 -5.29
C ARG A 59 2.45 11.06 -6.65
N LYS A 60 3.41 10.46 -7.35
CA LYS A 60 3.84 10.95 -8.67
C LYS A 60 2.71 10.91 -9.69
N LEU A 61 1.95 9.83 -9.76
CA LEU A 61 0.80 9.71 -10.66
C LEU A 61 -0.31 10.71 -10.33
N ALA A 62 -0.61 10.90 -9.05
CA ALA A 62 -1.58 11.91 -8.61
C ALA A 62 -1.12 13.31 -9.03
N LYS A 63 0.08 13.72 -8.64
CA LYS A 63 0.60 15.07 -8.93
C LYS A 63 0.72 15.38 -10.41
N GLN A 64 1.28 14.48 -11.21
CA GLN A 64 1.44 14.73 -12.65
C GLN A 64 0.12 14.83 -13.41
N SER A 65 -0.98 14.30 -12.86
CA SER A 65 -2.31 14.34 -13.46
C SER A 65 -3.22 15.43 -12.88
N GLY A 66 -2.75 16.22 -11.90
CA GLY A 66 -3.57 17.21 -11.19
C GLY A 66 -4.60 16.57 -10.25
N GLY A 67 -4.32 15.37 -9.77
CA GLY A 67 -5.18 14.59 -8.88
C GLY A 67 -4.81 14.70 -7.41
N VAL A 68 -5.16 13.68 -6.61
CA VAL A 68 -5.03 13.65 -5.16
C VAL A 68 -4.27 12.42 -4.71
N PHE A 69 -3.33 12.59 -3.78
CA PHE A 69 -2.64 11.51 -3.08
C PHE A 69 -2.98 11.56 -1.59
N TYR A 70 -3.64 10.53 -1.07
CA TYR A 70 -4.08 10.51 0.32
C TYR A 70 -3.54 9.31 1.12
N LEU A 71 -3.52 9.47 2.46
CA LEU A 71 -3.18 8.42 3.42
C LEU A 71 -4.44 7.81 4.00
N ARG A 72 -4.58 6.49 3.90
CA ARG A 72 -5.57 5.71 4.64
C ARG A 72 -4.85 4.72 5.56
N ILE A 73 -5.25 4.66 6.83
CA ILE A 73 -4.71 3.71 7.79
C ILE A 73 -5.59 2.47 7.84
N GLU A 74 -4.98 1.32 7.55
CA GLU A 74 -5.65 0.02 7.57
C GLU A 74 -5.36 -0.68 8.91
N ASP A 75 -6.09 -0.24 9.95
CA ASP A 75 -5.97 -0.62 11.37
C ASP A 75 -7.06 -1.61 11.82
N THR A 76 -7.58 -2.42 10.90
CA THR A 76 -8.59 -3.45 11.21
C THR A 76 -8.04 -4.63 12.02
N ASP A 77 -6.72 -4.76 12.17
CA ASP A 77 -6.03 -5.74 13.01
C ASP A 77 -5.35 -5.06 14.20
N ARG A 78 -6.14 -4.68 15.19
CA ARG A 78 -5.69 -3.98 16.41
C ARG A 78 -4.64 -4.72 17.23
N LYS A 79 -4.51 -6.06 17.08
CA LYS A 79 -3.57 -6.86 17.88
C LYS A 79 -2.10 -6.62 17.50
N ARG A 80 -1.85 -6.08 16.29
CA ARG A 80 -0.52 -5.83 15.75
C ARG A 80 -0.20 -4.34 15.58
N GLU A 81 -1.09 -3.47 15.99
CA GLU A 81 -0.89 -2.03 15.89
C GLU A 81 0.21 -1.57 16.86
N LEU A 82 1.14 -0.75 16.35
CA LEU A 82 2.18 -0.11 17.17
C LEU A 82 1.66 1.20 17.74
N GLU A 83 2.03 1.48 18.98
CA GLU A 83 1.87 2.80 19.58
C GLU A 83 2.59 3.84 18.70
N ASN A 84 1.93 4.93 18.32
CA ASN A 84 2.42 5.96 17.41
C ASN A 84 2.72 5.50 15.96
N GLY A 85 2.25 4.31 15.55
CA GLY A 85 2.53 3.78 14.20
C GLY A 85 2.02 4.67 13.06
N VAL A 86 0.95 5.42 13.27
CA VAL A 86 0.41 6.37 12.29
C VAL A 86 1.32 7.57 12.12
N GLU A 87 1.76 8.17 13.24
CA GLU A 87 2.68 9.30 13.26
C GLU A 87 4.04 8.93 12.64
N GLU A 88 4.54 7.72 12.91
CA GLU A 88 5.77 7.23 12.30
C GLU A 88 5.66 7.09 10.77
N ILE A 89 4.52 6.62 10.26
CA ILE A 89 4.27 6.55 8.82
C ILE A 89 4.30 7.95 8.19
N ILE A 90 3.58 8.90 8.79
CA ILE A 90 3.50 10.28 8.30
C ILE A 90 4.88 10.94 8.33
N ASN A 91 5.59 10.84 9.46
CA ASN A 91 6.92 11.42 9.63
C ASN A 91 7.95 10.80 8.68
N SER A 92 7.90 9.48 8.50
CA SER A 92 8.80 8.78 7.57
C SER A 92 8.63 9.29 6.14
N LEU A 93 7.40 9.47 5.66
CA LEU A 93 7.16 9.96 4.31
C LEU A 93 7.44 11.46 4.17
N ASN A 94 7.14 12.26 5.18
CA ASN A 94 7.47 13.68 5.19
C ASN A 94 9.00 13.93 5.13
N LYS A 95 9.81 13.10 5.78
CA LYS A 95 11.28 13.16 5.67
C LYS A 95 11.79 12.89 4.22
N PHE A 96 10.96 12.29 3.37
CA PHE A 96 11.22 12.07 1.95
C PHE A 96 10.43 13.01 1.04
N ASP A 97 9.87 14.10 1.54
CA ASP A 97 9.03 15.05 0.79
C ASP A 97 7.85 14.38 0.05
N LEU A 98 7.36 13.24 0.57
CA LEU A 98 6.21 12.50 0.07
C LEU A 98 4.95 12.78 0.88
N GLY A 99 4.72 14.06 1.22
CA GLY A 99 3.52 14.50 1.94
C GLY A 99 2.23 14.16 1.20
N PHE A 100 1.15 14.05 1.99
CA PHE A 100 -0.19 13.72 1.52
C PHE A 100 -1.04 14.98 1.36
N ASP A 101 -1.99 14.95 0.41
CA ASP A 101 -3.01 15.99 0.27
C ASP A 101 -4.13 15.81 1.32
N GLU A 102 -4.41 14.56 1.73
CA GLU A 102 -5.45 14.21 2.69
C GLU A 102 -5.00 13.02 3.56
N GLY A 103 -5.50 12.92 4.79
CA GLY A 103 -5.18 11.81 5.68
C GLY A 103 -5.54 12.08 7.15
N PRO A 104 -5.16 11.20 8.09
CA PRO A 104 -5.45 11.35 9.52
C PRO A 104 -4.43 12.26 10.22
N PHE A 105 -4.31 13.51 9.77
CA PHE A 105 -3.42 14.53 10.35
C PHE A 105 -4.11 15.89 10.43
N GLU A 106 -3.57 16.76 11.26
CA GLU A 106 -4.12 18.10 11.48
C GLU A 106 -4.07 18.95 10.20
N GLY A 107 -5.16 19.66 9.91
CA GLY A 107 -5.30 20.48 8.72
C GLY A 107 -5.71 19.70 7.45
N SER A 108 -5.85 18.38 7.53
CA SER A 108 -6.36 17.58 6.41
C SER A 108 -7.83 17.91 6.10
N PRO A 109 -8.24 17.91 4.81
CA PRO A 109 -9.64 17.97 4.44
C PRO A 109 -10.46 16.84 5.06
N VAL A 110 -11.66 17.16 5.57
CA VAL A 110 -12.51 16.19 6.30
C VAL A 110 -13.61 15.56 5.45
N ILE A 111 -13.74 15.95 4.18
CA ILE A 111 -14.86 15.54 3.33
C ILE A 111 -14.93 14.02 3.12
N TYR A 112 -13.79 13.34 3.09
CA TYR A 112 -13.70 11.88 2.94
C TYR A 112 -13.31 11.16 4.23
N ALA A 113 -13.17 11.91 5.34
CA ALA A 113 -12.87 11.35 6.66
C ALA A 113 -14.00 10.44 7.18
N PRO A 114 -13.70 9.53 8.10
CA PRO A 114 -12.40 9.25 8.73
C PRO A 114 -11.42 8.52 7.78
N TYR A 115 -10.12 8.74 7.97
CA TYR A 115 -9.07 8.09 7.19
C TYR A 115 -8.46 6.84 7.89
N LYS A 116 -9.02 6.46 9.04
CA LYS A 116 -8.72 5.20 9.75
C LYS A 116 -9.87 4.22 9.55
N GLN A 117 -9.58 3.00 9.16
CA GLN A 117 -10.61 1.99 8.88
C GLN A 117 -11.41 1.61 10.12
N SER A 118 -10.76 1.57 11.30
CA SER A 118 -11.44 1.30 12.58
C SER A 118 -12.55 2.30 12.93
N GLU A 119 -12.50 3.51 12.38
CA GLU A 119 -13.48 4.58 12.61
C GLU A 119 -14.63 4.59 11.57
N ARG A 120 -14.62 3.67 10.60
CA ARG A 120 -15.56 3.59 9.46
C ARG A 120 -16.56 2.44 9.57
N LYS A 121 -16.71 1.84 10.74
CA LYS A 121 -17.51 0.63 10.97
C LYS A 121 -18.93 0.73 10.39
N GLU A 122 -19.65 1.82 10.63
CA GLU A 122 -21.01 2.04 10.13
C GLU A 122 -21.09 2.02 8.60
N ILE A 123 -20.10 2.61 7.92
CA ILE A 123 -20.03 2.64 6.45
C ILE A 123 -19.99 1.21 5.89
N TYR A 124 -19.17 0.35 6.47
CA TYR A 124 -19.09 -1.05 6.07
C TYR A 124 -20.38 -1.81 6.35
N GLN A 125 -21.01 -1.58 7.50
CA GLN A 125 -22.25 -2.22 7.87
C GLN A 125 -23.42 -1.83 6.95
N ILE A 126 -23.51 -0.57 6.53
CA ILE A 126 -24.48 -0.10 5.53
C ILE A 126 -24.28 -0.87 4.20
N CYS A 127 -23.05 -0.99 3.72
CA CYS A 127 -22.76 -1.70 2.48
C CYS A 127 -23.07 -3.20 2.57
N VAL A 128 -22.71 -3.84 3.69
CA VAL A 128 -23.05 -5.26 3.89
C VAL A 128 -24.54 -5.49 4.03
N LYS A 129 -25.27 -4.60 4.74
CA LYS A 129 -26.73 -4.66 4.84
C LYS A 129 -27.36 -4.66 3.45
N LYS A 130 -26.90 -3.78 2.54
CA LYS A 130 -27.35 -3.75 1.13
C LYS A 130 -27.06 -5.07 0.43
N LEU A 131 -25.82 -5.60 0.52
CA LEU A 131 -25.48 -6.88 -0.09
C LEU A 131 -26.36 -8.04 0.44
N MET A 132 -26.70 -8.02 1.74
CA MET A 132 -27.60 -9.01 2.34
C MET A 132 -29.02 -8.87 1.82
N GLN A 133 -29.54 -7.65 1.67
CA GLN A 133 -30.86 -7.39 1.07
C GLN A 133 -30.97 -7.90 -0.38
N GLU A 134 -29.85 -7.83 -1.11
CA GLU A 134 -29.75 -8.30 -2.50
C GLU A 134 -29.42 -9.81 -2.59
N GLY A 135 -29.22 -10.49 -1.45
CA GLY A 135 -28.94 -11.92 -1.37
C GLY A 135 -27.49 -12.32 -1.63
N TYR A 136 -26.55 -11.35 -1.62
CA TYR A 136 -25.11 -11.55 -1.82
C TYR A 136 -24.33 -11.61 -0.50
N ALA A 137 -24.98 -11.53 0.66
CA ALA A 137 -24.33 -11.73 1.95
C ALA A 137 -25.23 -12.54 2.87
N TYR A 138 -24.62 -13.27 3.81
CA TYR A 138 -25.33 -14.09 4.78
C TYR A 138 -24.52 -14.22 6.09
N PRO A 139 -25.20 -14.39 7.26
CA PRO A 139 -24.52 -14.72 8.50
C PRO A 139 -24.07 -16.17 8.50
N ASP A 140 -22.85 -16.40 8.94
CA ASP A 140 -22.24 -17.72 9.03
C ASP A 140 -21.76 -18.01 10.46
N PHE A 141 -22.26 -19.09 11.04
CA PHE A 141 -21.99 -19.54 12.40
C PHE A 141 -21.00 -20.72 12.48
N THR A 142 -20.38 -21.07 11.34
CA THR A 142 -19.44 -22.18 11.23
C THR A 142 -18.25 -21.95 12.17
N THR A 143 -17.99 -22.91 13.05
CA THR A 143 -16.90 -22.84 14.03
C THR A 143 -15.54 -23.12 13.41
N ALA A 144 -14.46 -22.85 14.15
CA ALA A 144 -13.10 -23.15 13.69
C ALA A 144 -12.90 -24.66 13.47
N GLU A 145 -13.46 -25.48 14.36
CA GLU A 145 -13.41 -26.94 14.28
C GLU A 145 -14.13 -27.46 13.03
N GLU A 146 -15.32 -26.93 12.74
CA GLU A 146 -16.08 -27.27 11.51
C GLU A 146 -15.34 -26.84 10.25
N LEU A 147 -14.67 -25.67 10.27
CA LEU A 147 -13.83 -25.23 9.14
C LEU A 147 -12.63 -26.17 8.91
N ASP A 148 -12.01 -26.69 9.99
CA ASP A 148 -10.93 -27.68 9.89
C ASP A 148 -11.43 -29.01 9.34
N GLU A 149 -12.64 -29.45 9.71
CA GLU A 149 -13.27 -30.62 9.11
C GLU A 149 -13.56 -30.46 7.62
N ILE A 150 -14.07 -29.28 7.22
CA ILE A 150 -14.30 -28.93 5.81
C ILE A 150 -12.98 -29.01 5.03
N ARG A 151 -11.92 -28.40 5.57
CA ARG A 151 -10.58 -28.45 4.98
C ARG A 151 -10.10 -29.89 4.79
N ALA A 152 -10.21 -30.73 5.82
CA ALA A 152 -9.78 -32.13 5.74
C ALA A 152 -10.56 -32.90 4.64
N LYS A 153 -11.87 -32.64 4.49
CA LYS A 153 -12.69 -33.24 3.43
C LYS A 153 -12.22 -32.78 2.03
N GLN A 154 -11.90 -31.50 1.88
CA GLN A 154 -11.40 -30.95 0.60
C GLN A 154 -10.01 -31.50 0.26
N GLU A 155 -9.11 -31.62 1.21
CA GLU A 155 -7.78 -32.24 1.03
C GLU A 155 -7.92 -33.71 0.59
N ALA A 156 -8.80 -34.48 1.22
CA ALA A 156 -9.07 -35.87 0.85
C ALA A 156 -9.68 -36.01 -0.56
N ALA A 157 -10.54 -35.06 -0.93
CA ALA A 157 -11.16 -34.98 -2.27
C ALA A 157 -10.24 -34.39 -3.34
N LYS A 158 -9.08 -33.81 -2.95
CA LYS A 158 -8.12 -33.14 -3.84
C LYS A 158 -8.77 -31.98 -4.63
N VAL A 159 -9.63 -31.22 -3.98
CA VAL A 159 -10.24 -29.99 -4.51
C VAL A 159 -9.62 -28.76 -3.84
N ASP A 160 -9.90 -27.58 -4.38
CA ASP A 160 -9.41 -26.32 -3.83
C ASP A 160 -9.92 -26.13 -2.38
N ILE A 161 -9.02 -25.73 -1.50
CA ILE A 161 -9.33 -25.45 -0.10
C ILE A 161 -10.00 -24.07 0.00
N GLY A 162 -11.17 -24.02 0.66
CA GLY A 162 -11.88 -22.78 0.90
C GLY A 162 -13.35 -22.96 1.24
N TYR A 163 -14.04 -21.87 1.48
CA TYR A 163 -15.45 -21.88 1.86
C TYR A 163 -16.28 -21.47 0.65
N TYR A 164 -16.81 -22.43 -0.10
CA TYR A 164 -17.54 -22.23 -1.35
C TYR A 164 -18.46 -23.42 -1.70
N GLY A 165 -19.42 -23.21 -2.58
CA GLY A 165 -20.28 -24.25 -3.09
C GLY A 165 -20.97 -25.05 -2.00
N GLU A 166 -20.87 -26.39 -2.04
CA GLU A 166 -21.39 -27.31 -1.05
C GLU A 166 -20.65 -27.26 0.30
N TYR A 167 -19.41 -26.78 0.31
CA TYR A 167 -18.60 -26.56 1.51
C TYR A 167 -18.98 -25.29 2.26
N ALA A 168 -19.75 -24.38 1.65
CA ALA A 168 -20.27 -23.18 2.29
C ALA A 168 -21.59 -23.48 3.01
N VAL A 169 -21.53 -24.28 4.07
CA VAL A 169 -22.70 -24.82 4.78
C VAL A 169 -23.64 -23.73 5.33
N GLY A 170 -23.09 -22.59 5.74
CA GLY A 170 -23.86 -21.44 6.23
C GLY A 170 -24.83 -20.85 5.19
N ARG A 171 -24.59 -21.06 3.89
CA ARG A 171 -25.52 -20.63 2.81
C ARG A 171 -26.93 -21.21 2.93
N ASN A 172 -27.05 -22.39 3.54
CA ASN A 172 -28.25 -23.22 3.54
C ASN A 172 -29.09 -23.05 4.78
N LEU A 173 -28.69 -22.20 5.74
CA LEU A 173 -29.49 -21.92 6.93
C LEU A 173 -30.81 -21.23 6.56
N THR A 174 -31.92 -21.68 7.18
CA THR A 174 -33.20 -21.00 7.04
C THR A 174 -33.25 -19.76 7.94
N TYR A 175 -34.23 -18.88 7.71
CA TYR A 175 -34.43 -17.70 8.54
C TYR A 175 -34.63 -18.08 10.02
N GLU A 176 -35.45 -19.11 10.29
CA GLU A 176 -35.78 -19.60 11.62
C GLU A 176 -34.52 -20.15 12.34
N GLN A 177 -33.66 -20.88 11.60
CA GLN A 177 -32.40 -21.38 12.15
C GLN A 177 -31.42 -20.25 12.50
N ILE A 178 -31.38 -19.22 11.68
CA ILE A 178 -30.55 -18.03 11.94
C ILE A 178 -31.08 -17.30 13.18
N GLU A 179 -32.41 -17.09 13.27
CA GLU A 179 -33.04 -16.43 14.42
C GLU A 179 -32.78 -17.20 15.72
N GLU A 180 -32.90 -18.53 15.71
CA GLU A 180 -32.60 -19.40 16.86
C GLU A 180 -31.16 -19.27 17.32
N LYS A 181 -30.20 -19.33 16.39
CA LYS A 181 -28.76 -19.19 16.68
C LYS A 181 -28.43 -17.81 17.26
N LEU A 182 -28.99 -16.75 16.71
CA LEU A 182 -28.84 -15.40 17.25
C LEU A 182 -29.44 -15.27 18.65
N ALA A 183 -30.63 -15.83 18.88
CA ALA A 183 -31.28 -15.85 20.21
C ALA A 183 -30.46 -16.65 21.23
N ALA A 184 -29.74 -17.69 20.80
CA ALA A 184 -28.81 -18.45 21.62
C ALA A 184 -27.48 -17.70 21.89
N GLY A 185 -27.25 -16.56 21.22
CA GLY A 185 -26.01 -15.76 21.37
C GLY A 185 -24.81 -16.40 20.68
N GLU A 186 -25.02 -17.27 19.70
CA GLU A 186 -23.91 -17.89 18.94
C GLU A 186 -23.13 -16.81 18.17
N PRO A 187 -21.80 -16.81 18.23
CA PRO A 187 -20.98 -15.88 17.47
C PRO A 187 -21.08 -16.19 15.98
N TYR A 188 -21.10 -15.13 15.15
CA TYR A 188 -21.14 -15.27 13.69
C TYR A 188 -20.25 -14.26 13.00
N VAL A 189 -19.94 -14.55 11.74
CA VAL A 189 -19.33 -13.63 10.78
C VAL A 189 -20.34 -13.36 9.67
N VAL A 190 -20.14 -12.30 8.88
CA VAL A 190 -20.92 -12.12 7.65
C VAL A 190 -20.04 -12.44 6.46
N ARG A 191 -20.50 -13.39 5.63
CA ARG A 191 -19.79 -13.79 4.41
C ARG A 191 -20.45 -13.28 3.15
N LEU A 192 -19.61 -13.09 2.15
CA LEU A 192 -20.04 -12.98 0.75
C LEU A 192 -20.71 -14.30 0.33
N LYS A 193 -21.80 -14.23 -0.41
CA LYS A 193 -22.33 -15.32 -1.20
C LYS A 193 -21.84 -15.13 -2.64
N SER A 194 -20.66 -15.66 -2.92
CA SER A 194 -20.05 -15.49 -4.23
C SER A 194 -20.91 -16.08 -5.35
N PRO A 195 -21.23 -15.31 -6.41
CA PRO A 195 -21.89 -15.82 -7.61
C PRO A 195 -20.90 -16.43 -8.62
N GLY A 196 -19.61 -16.48 -8.33
CA GLY A 196 -18.60 -16.98 -9.25
C GLY A 196 -18.77 -18.46 -9.60
N GLU A 197 -18.39 -18.84 -10.81
CA GLU A 197 -18.57 -20.17 -11.34
C GLU A 197 -17.23 -20.81 -11.73
N ALA A 198 -17.11 -22.11 -11.46
CA ALA A 198 -15.92 -22.87 -11.85
C ALA A 198 -15.71 -22.85 -13.38
N GLY A 199 -14.47 -22.63 -13.80
CA GLY A 199 -14.09 -22.58 -15.21
C GLY A 199 -14.35 -21.25 -15.92
N LYS A 200 -14.99 -20.28 -15.26
CA LYS A 200 -15.06 -18.90 -15.75
C LYS A 200 -13.82 -18.10 -15.36
N THR A 201 -13.46 -17.14 -16.20
CA THR A 201 -12.29 -16.27 -16.00
C THR A 201 -12.68 -14.80 -16.05
N VAL A 202 -11.89 -13.99 -15.36
CA VAL A 202 -11.90 -12.53 -15.48
C VAL A 202 -10.64 -12.08 -16.20
N VAL A 203 -10.81 -11.10 -17.08
CA VAL A 203 -9.70 -10.49 -17.82
C VAL A 203 -9.60 -9.03 -17.41
N TYR A 204 -8.39 -8.56 -17.16
CA TYR A 204 -8.12 -7.14 -17.00
C TYR A 204 -6.79 -6.73 -17.64
N SER A 205 -6.63 -5.43 -17.90
CA SER A 205 -5.43 -4.87 -18.48
C SER A 205 -4.67 -4.10 -17.41
N ASP A 206 -3.56 -4.67 -16.92
CA ASP A 206 -2.67 -4.00 -16.00
C ASP A 206 -1.73 -3.07 -16.78
N PRO A 207 -1.59 -1.79 -16.43
CA PRO A 207 -0.73 -0.85 -17.16
C PRO A 207 0.76 -1.24 -17.20
N ILE A 208 1.20 -2.06 -16.24
CA ILE A 208 2.60 -2.53 -16.15
C ILE A 208 2.77 -3.91 -16.79
N ARG A 209 1.80 -4.82 -16.56
CA ARG A 209 1.91 -6.24 -16.90
C ARG A 209 1.15 -6.65 -18.15
N GLY A 210 0.35 -5.72 -18.72
CA GLY A 210 -0.50 -6.00 -19.86
C GLY A 210 -1.75 -6.82 -19.51
N LYS A 211 -2.25 -7.57 -20.48
CA LYS A 211 -3.47 -8.38 -20.33
C LYS A 211 -3.22 -9.60 -19.43
N ILE A 212 -4.04 -9.73 -18.40
CA ILE A 212 -4.00 -10.84 -17.43
C ILE A 212 -5.36 -11.50 -17.41
N GLU A 213 -5.37 -12.83 -17.38
CA GLU A 213 -6.56 -13.66 -17.27
C GLU A 213 -6.45 -14.56 -16.04
N MET A 214 -7.48 -14.55 -15.19
CA MET A 214 -7.52 -15.29 -13.93
C MET A 214 -8.89 -15.93 -13.70
N PRO A 215 -8.98 -17.05 -12.94
CA PRO A 215 -10.27 -17.61 -12.53
C PRO A 215 -11.13 -16.60 -11.76
N GLU A 216 -12.45 -16.69 -11.92
CA GLU A 216 -13.40 -15.95 -11.06
C GLU A 216 -13.25 -16.36 -9.60
N ASN A 217 -13.59 -15.44 -8.70
CA ASN A 217 -13.66 -15.77 -7.28
C ASN A 217 -14.93 -16.57 -6.99
N MET A 218 -14.78 -17.81 -6.51
CA MET A 218 -15.88 -18.67 -6.04
C MET A 218 -16.02 -18.67 -4.51
N MET A 219 -15.01 -18.12 -3.79
CA MET A 219 -14.94 -18.22 -2.34
C MET A 219 -15.91 -17.26 -1.65
N ASP A 220 -16.61 -17.75 -0.64
CA ASP A 220 -17.44 -16.95 0.28
C ASP A 220 -16.56 -16.35 1.37
N VAL A 221 -15.83 -15.30 0.99
CA VAL A 221 -14.94 -14.62 1.92
C VAL A 221 -15.72 -13.95 3.04
N VAL A 222 -15.11 -13.84 4.21
CA VAL A 222 -15.67 -13.05 5.30
C VAL A 222 -15.64 -11.57 4.92
N LEU A 223 -16.79 -10.92 4.95
CA LEU A 223 -16.93 -9.47 4.75
C LEU A 223 -16.75 -8.73 6.08
N LEU A 224 -17.53 -9.15 7.11
CA LEU A 224 -17.42 -8.63 8.47
C LEU A 224 -17.06 -9.75 9.44
N LYS A 225 -16.10 -9.46 10.30
CA LYS A 225 -15.74 -10.31 11.44
C LYS A 225 -16.82 -10.25 12.53
N SER A 226 -16.72 -11.12 13.54
CA SER A 226 -17.69 -11.17 14.65
C SER A 226 -17.76 -9.88 15.48
N ASP A 227 -16.74 -9.03 15.46
CA ASP A 227 -16.73 -7.70 16.07
C ASP A 227 -17.38 -6.63 15.19
N GLY A 228 -17.85 -7.00 14.00
CA GLY A 228 -18.48 -6.11 13.02
C GLY A 228 -17.48 -5.22 12.26
N ILE A 229 -16.17 -5.50 12.39
CA ILE A 229 -15.11 -4.83 11.63
C ILE A 229 -14.87 -5.62 10.31
N PRO A 230 -14.65 -4.95 9.18
CA PRO A 230 -14.46 -5.63 7.90
C PRO A 230 -13.12 -6.39 7.83
N THR A 231 -13.09 -7.36 6.93
CA THR A 231 -11.81 -7.89 6.44
C THR A 231 -11.19 -6.93 5.42
N TYR A 232 -9.88 -7.08 5.18
CA TYR A 232 -9.13 -6.24 4.24
C TYR A 232 -9.80 -6.10 2.87
N HIS A 233 -10.20 -7.20 2.26
CA HIS A 233 -10.74 -7.18 0.89
C HIS A 233 -12.02 -6.35 0.77
N PHE A 234 -12.90 -6.45 1.75
CA PHE A 234 -14.15 -5.69 1.75
C PHE A 234 -13.91 -4.22 2.10
N ALA A 235 -13.09 -3.95 3.14
CA ALA A 235 -12.71 -2.59 3.50
C ALA A 235 -12.08 -1.84 2.32
N HIS A 236 -11.17 -2.50 1.58
CA HIS A 236 -10.54 -1.97 0.39
C HIS A 236 -11.57 -1.51 -0.66
N ALA A 237 -12.55 -2.36 -1.01
CA ALA A 237 -13.54 -2.04 -2.02
C ALA A 237 -14.44 -0.86 -1.60
N VAL A 238 -14.92 -0.86 -0.35
CA VAL A 238 -15.80 0.18 0.19
C VAL A 238 -15.06 1.52 0.30
N ASP A 239 -13.84 1.50 0.84
CA ASP A 239 -13.10 2.74 1.07
C ASP A 239 -12.59 3.35 -0.23
N ASP A 240 -12.06 2.57 -1.15
CA ASP A 240 -11.59 3.10 -2.44
C ASP A 240 -12.76 3.72 -3.21
N HIS A 241 -13.97 3.15 -3.12
CA HIS A 241 -15.16 3.76 -3.71
C HIS A 241 -15.53 5.09 -3.05
N PHE A 242 -15.74 5.13 -1.73
CA PHE A 242 -16.21 6.33 -1.05
C PHE A 242 -15.14 7.41 -0.86
N MET A 243 -13.87 7.06 -0.94
CA MET A 243 -12.76 8.03 -1.02
C MET A 243 -12.45 8.46 -2.47
N ARG A 244 -13.21 7.90 -3.44
CA ARG A 244 -13.12 8.23 -4.87
C ARG A 244 -11.76 7.91 -5.48
N THR A 245 -11.12 6.84 -5.03
CA THR A 245 -9.92 6.29 -5.65
C THR A 245 -10.25 5.77 -7.04
N ASN A 246 -9.52 6.25 -8.04
CA ASN A 246 -9.67 5.74 -9.41
C ASN A 246 -8.40 5.06 -9.94
N MET A 247 -7.30 5.08 -9.16
CA MET A 247 -6.05 4.42 -9.51
C MET A 247 -5.41 3.79 -8.27
N VAL A 248 -5.24 2.47 -8.29
CA VAL A 248 -4.67 1.67 -7.20
C VAL A 248 -3.29 1.19 -7.59
N ILE A 249 -2.25 1.68 -6.91
CA ILE A 249 -0.90 1.16 -6.99
C ILE A 249 -0.64 0.25 -5.80
N ARG A 250 -0.25 -0.99 -6.06
CA ARG A 250 0.05 -1.97 -5.00
C ARG A 250 1.07 -3.02 -5.46
N GLY A 251 1.66 -3.75 -4.53
CA GLY A 251 2.57 -4.84 -4.84
C GLY A 251 1.91 -5.99 -5.60
N ASP A 252 2.69 -6.73 -6.38
CA ASP A 252 2.20 -7.85 -7.19
C ASP A 252 1.73 -9.06 -6.38
N GLU A 253 2.07 -9.12 -5.09
CA GLU A 253 1.50 -10.10 -4.15
C GLU A 253 -0.03 -10.00 -4.04
N TRP A 254 -0.62 -8.86 -4.40
CA TRP A 254 -2.07 -8.65 -4.41
C TRP A 254 -2.74 -8.97 -5.74
N LEU A 255 -1.97 -9.40 -6.74
CA LEU A 255 -2.51 -9.72 -8.07
C LEU A 255 -3.59 -10.80 -8.00
N ALA A 256 -3.33 -11.88 -7.24
CA ALA A 256 -4.28 -12.96 -7.06
C ALA A 256 -5.62 -12.56 -6.41
N SER A 257 -5.68 -11.40 -5.75
CA SER A 257 -6.90 -10.86 -5.14
C SER A 257 -7.76 -10.05 -6.11
N TYR A 258 -7.28 -9.77 -7.32
CA TYR A 258 -8.02 -8.93 -8.28
C TYR A 258 -9.42 -9.48 -8.63
N PRO A 259 -9.61 -10.79 -8.89
CA PRO A 259 -10.94 -11.34 -9.20
C PRO A 259 -11.96 -11.10 -8.08
N LEU A 260 -11.52 -11.27 -6.81
CA LEU A 260 -12.35 -11.00 -5.65
C LEU A 260 -12.68 -9.50 -5.53
N HIS A 261 -11.68 -8.63 -5.70
CA HIS A 261 -11.91 -7.17 -5.60
C HIS A 261 -12.87 -6.71 -6.69
N LYS A 262 -12.67 -7.13 -7.95
CA LYS A 262 -13.58 -6.84 -9.05
C LYS A 262 -15.00 -7.28 -8.70
N GLN A 263 -15.19 -8.50 -8.22
CA GLN A 263 -16.49 -9.04 -7.82
C GLN A 263 -17.14 -8.18 -6.72
N LEU A 264 -16.38 -7.75 -5.70
CA LEU A 264 -16.90 -6.90 -4.63
C LEU A 264 -17.36 -5.53 -5.15
N PHE A 265 -16.58 -4.89 -6.04
CA PHE A 265 -16.98 -3.63 -6.64
C PHE A 265 -18.28 -3.79 -7.46
N GLU A 266 -18.37 -4.83 -8.29
CA GLU A 266 -19.55 -5.12 -9.12
C GLU A 266 -20.81 -5.38 -8.28
N LEU A 267 -20.70 -6.23 -7.24
CA LEU A 267 -21.85 -6.56 -6.39
C LEU A 267 -22.31 -5.38 -5.53
N CYS A 268 -21.41 -4.51 -5.11
CA CYS A 268 -21.77 -3.27 -4.43
C CYS A 268 -22.34 -2.20 -5.38
N GLY A 269 -22.22 -2.37 -6.70
CA GLY A 269 -22.58 -1.36 -7.69
C GLY A 269 -21.58 -0.21 -7.76
N PHE A 270 -20.33 -0.45 -7.39
CA PHE A 270 -19.25 0.53 -7.33
C PHE A 270 -18.47 0.59 -8.64
N GLU A 271 -17.97 1.77 -8.98
CA GLU A 271 -17.04 1.94 -10.10
C GLU A 271 -15.69 1.32 -9.77
N LEU A 272 -15.22 0.40 -10.62
CA LEU A 272 -13.96 -0.31 -10.43
C LEU A 272 -12.79 0.63 -10.76
N PRO A 273 -11.82 0.84 -9.85
CA PRO A 273 -10.62 1.62 -10.13
C PRO A 273 -9.69 0.86 -11.10
N GLU A 274 -8.82 1.60 -11.76
CA GLU A 274 -7.69 1.02 -12.47
C GLU A 274 -6.66 0.49 -11.47
N TYR A 275 -6.11 -0.70 -11.72
CA TYR A 275 -5.07 -1.31 -10.88
C TYR A 275 -3.75 -1.40 -11.62
N ALA A 276 -2.66 -1.05 -10.95
CA ALA A 276 -1.30 -1.30 -11.41
C ALA A 276 -0.52 -2.07 -10.34
N HIS A 277 -0.04 -3.25 -10.70
CA HIS A 277 0.69 -4.13 -9.80
C HIS A 277 2.20 -3.97 -10.02
N ILE A 278 2.83 -3.21 -9.12
CA ILE A 278 4.27 -2.97 -9.14
C ILE A 278 5.03 -4.20 -8.65
N SER A 279 6.15 -4.47 -9.29
CA SER A 279 7.01 -5.57 -8.90
C SER A 279 7.80 -5.23 -7.62
N PRO A 280 8.12 -6.22 -6.77
CA PRO A 280 8.90 -5.99 -5.57
C PRO A 280 10.34 -5.53 -5.90
N ILE A 281 10.94 -4.86 -4.94
CA ILE A 281 12.38 -4.59 -4.98
C ILE A 281 13.11 -5.88 -4.61
N MET A 282 13.99 -6.33 -5.51
CA MET A 282 14.71 -7.59 -5.44
C MET A 282 16.19 -7.34 -5.12
N LYS A 283 16.85 -8.34 -4.56
CA LYS A 283 18.30 -8.39 -4.34
C LYS A 283 18.88 -9.65 -4.96
N MET A 284 20.10 -9.56 -5.51
CA MET A 284 20.86 -10.75 -5.90
C MET A 284 21.42 -11.43 -4.66
N GLU A 285 21.20 -12.73 -4.55
CA GLU A 285 21.80 -13.59 -3.53
C GLU A 285 22.63 -14.68 -4.22
N ILE A 286 23.80 -14.93 -3.67
CA ILE A 286 24.68 -16.01 -4.13
C ILE A 286 24.50 -17.16 -3.14
N SER A 287 24.11 -18.31 -3.62
CA SER A 287 24.09 -19.56 -2.85
C SER A 287 25.14 -20.52 -3.41
N VAL A 288 25.76 -21.29 -2.54
CA VAL A 288 26.73 -22.32 -2.93
C VAL A 288 26.06 -23.68 -2.73
N ASP A 289 26.07 -24.55 -3.75
CA ASP A 289 25.53 -25.89 -3.65
C ASP A 289 26.49 -26.85 -2.92
N GLU A 290 26.08 -28.09 -2.73
CA GLU A 290 26.89 -29.14 -2.05
C GLU A 290 28.17 -29.46 -2.80
N ASP A 291 28.25 -29.20 -4.11
CA ASP A 291 29.40 -29.42 -4.96
C ASP A 291 30.32 -28.19 -5.03
N GLY A 292 30.00 -27.09 -4.34
CA GLY A 292 30.79 -25.87 -4.29
C GLY A 292 30.56 -24.91 -5.45
N ASN A 293 29.50 -25.12 -6.26
CA ASN A 293 29.18 -24.21 -7.36
C ASN A 293 28.35 -23.02 -6.85
N GLU A 294 28.66 -21.82 -7.34
CA GLU A 294 27.91 -20.60 -7.04
C GLU A 294 26.68 -20.48 -7.94
N HIS A 295 25.52 -20.28 -7.32
CA HIS A 295 24.27 -20.01 -8.00
C HIS A 295 23.76 -18.62 -7.63
N GLN A 296 23.53 -17.78 -8.64
CA GLN A 296 22.94 -16.47 -8.45
C GLN A 296 21.42 -16.55 -8.63
N HIS A 297 20.67 -16.09 -7.64
CA HIS A 297 19.21 -16.00 -7.72
C HIS A 297 18.70 -14.66 -7.16
N LYS A 298 17.57 -14.22 -7.69
CA LYS A 298 16.88 -13.02 -7.20
C LYS A 298 15.95 -13.39 -6.07
N ARG A 299 15.99 -12.66 -4.96
CA ARG A 299 15.01 -12.74 -3.89
C ARG A 299 14.43 -11.36 -3.53
N LYS A 300 13.23 -11.33 -2.97
CA LYS A 300 12.64 -10.11 -2.43
C LYS A 300 13.51 -9.56 -1.29
N LEU A 301 13.72 -8.25 -1.29
CA LEU A 301 14.40 -7.55 -0.19
C LEU A 301 13.60 -7.74 1.12
N SER A 302 14.27 -8.04 2.21
CA SER A 302 13.63 -8.47 3.47
C SER A 302 14.25 -7.80 4.69
N LYS A 303 13.43 -7.14 5.52
CA LYS A 303 13.88 -6.50 6.78
C LYS A 303 14.67 -7.42 7.72
N ARG A 304 14.44 -8.75 7.66
CA ARG A 304 15.14 -9.72 8.51
C ARG A 304 16.58 -9.98 8.07
N LYS A 305 16.86 -9.84 6.78
CA LYS A 305 18.17 -10.16 6.19
C LYS A 305 18.92 -8.92 5.71
N ASP A 306 18.22 -7.85 5.38
CA ASP A 306 18.75 -6.69 4.67
C ASP A 306 18.43 -5.40 5.43
N PRO A 307 19.41 -4.75 6.09
CA PRO A 307 19.19 -3.47 6.76
C PRO A 307 18.58 -2.40 5.83
N GLU A 308 19.02 -2.37 4.57
CA GLU A 308 18.55 -1.47 3.52
C GLU A 308 17.08 -1.69 3.11
N ALA A 309 16.44 -2.73 3.63
CA ALA A 309 15.01 -2.91 3.47
C ALA A 309 14.18 -1.98 4.35
N ALA A 310 14.74 -1.46 5.43
CA ALA A 310 14.11 -0.50 6.32
C ALA A 310 14.36 0.93 5.85
N VAL A 311 13.32 1.78 5.82
CA VAL A 311 13.46 3.19 5.41
C VAL A 311 14.36 3.97 6.38
N GLY A 312 14.32 3.66 7.66
CA GLY A 312 15.20 4.26 8.69
C GLY A 312 16.69 4.07 8.41
N PHE A 313 17.09 2.99 7.75
CA PHE A 313 18.48 2.76 7.36
C PHE A 313 19.07 3.93 6.57
N TYR A 314 18.34 4.46 5.59
CA TYR A 314 18.82 5.56 4.75
C TYR A 314 18.96 6.85 5.55
N GLN A 315 18.06 7.08 6.50
CA GLN A 315 18.11 8.24 7.39
C GLN A 315 19.32 8.14 8.35
N GLU A 316 19.51 7.01 9.01
CA GLU A 316 20.64 6.76 9.90
C GLU A 316 21.99 6.85 9.18
N GLN A 317 22.06 6.29 7.97
CA GLN A 317 23.27 6.39 7.14
C GLN A 317 23.50 7.79 6.57
N GLY A 318 22.52 8.69 6.64
CA GLY A 318 22.66 10.06 6.16
C GLY A 318 22.54 10.21 4.63
N TYR A 319 21.83 9.32 3.95
CA TYR A 319 21.48 9.54 2.55
C TYR A 319 20.49 10.70 2.42
N PRO A 320 20.74 11.70 1.58
CA PRO A 320 19.72 12.71 1.25
C PRO A 320 18.44 12.03 0.75
N SER A 321 17.28 12.52 1.20
CA SER A 321 15.98 12.00 0.75
C SER A 321 15.84 12.05 -0.77
N GLU A 322 16.31 13.15 -1.38
CA GLU A 322 16.33 13.33 -2.83
C GLU A 322 17.11 12.21 -3.53
N SER A 323 18.28 11.82 -2.97
CA SER A 323 19.12 10.77 -3.56
C SER A 323 18.43 9.40 -3.55
N VAL A 324 17.72 9.09 -2.48
CA VAL A 324 16.98 7.83 -2.36
C VAL A 324 15.81 7.80 -3.34
N LEU A 325 15.05 8.89 -3.44
CA LEU A 325 13.92 8.98 -4.39
C LEU A 325 14.41 8.96 -5.84
N GLU A 326 15.51 9.64 -6.15
CA GLU A 326 16.17 9.63 -7.45
C GLU A 326 16.55 8.20 -7.86
N TYR A 327 17.20 7.48 -6.95
CA TYR A 327 17.54 6.08 -7.14
C TYR A 327 16.31 5.19 -7.34
N LEU A 328 15.28 5.36 -6.50
CA LEU A 328 14.04 4.61 -6.65
C LEU A 328 13.34 4.90 -7.98
N MET A 329 13.38 6.13 -8.48
CA MET A 329 12.84 6.48 -9.78
C MET A 329 13.65 5.85 -10.93
N THR A 330 14.97 5.79 -10.81
CA THR A 330 15.85 5.11 -11.77
C THR A 330 15.49 3.64 -11.95
N ILE A 331 15.19 2.93 -10.85
CA ILE A 331 14.78 1.52 -10.93
C ILE A 331 13.29 1.34 -11.24
N ALA A 332 12.48 2.40 -11.07
CA ALA A 332 11.04 2.38 -11.38
C ALA A 332 10.75 2.53 -12.87
N ASN A 333 11.56 3.31 -13.59
CA ASN A 333 11.22 3.68 -14.95
C ASN A 333 12.44 3.69 -15.87
N SER A 334 12.43 2.86 -16.90
CA SER A 334 13.56 2.66 -17.80
C SER A 334 14.00 3.91 -18.59
N ASN A 335 13.16 4.94 -18.65
CA ASN A 335 13.47 6.21 -19.36
C ASN A 335 14.04 7.27 -18.41
N TYR A 336 14.02 7.03 -17.10
CA TYR A 336 14.34 8.08 -16.14
C TYR A 336 15.81 8.50 -16.19
N GLU A 337 16.72 7.56 -16.25
CA GLU A 337 18.16 7.84 -16.24
C GLU A 337 18.60 8.70 -17.44
N GLU A 338 18.09 8.39 -18.64
CA GLU A 338 18.35 9.19 -19.83
C GLU A 338 17.72 10.59 -19.74
N TRP A 339 16.49 10.67 -19.23
CA TRP A 339 15.81 11.96 -19.03
C TRP A 339 16.57 12.83 -18.01
N HIS A 340 16.99 12.25 -16.88
CA HIS A 340 17.72 12.97 -15.83
C HIS A 340 19.05 13.51 -16.35
N ALA A 341 19.82 12.69 -17.09
CA ALA A 341 21.09 13.12 -17.69
C ALA A 341 20.93 14.34 -18.61
N ALA A 342 19.78 14.50 -19.24
CA ALA A 342 19.45 15.64 -20.09
C ALA A 342 18.81 16.83 -19.34
N ASN A 343 18.48 16.69 -18.06
CA ASN A 343 17.70 17.65 -17.25
C ASN A 343 18.25 17.73 -15.82
N LEU A 344 19.54 17.96 -15.65
CA LEU A 344 20.23 17.96 -14.35
C LEU A 344 19.77 19.05 -13.36
N ASP A 345 19.07 20.08 -13.85
CA ASP A 345 18.48 21.16 -13.07
C ASP A 345 17.06 20.85 -12.58
N LYS A 346 16.49 19.71 -12.96
CA LYS A 346 15.13 19.28 -12.62
C LYS A 346 15.12 18.20 -11.56
N THR A 347 13.95 17.99 -10.98
CA THR A 347 13.69 17.00 -9.93
C THR A 347 12.83 15.85 -10.46
N ILE A 348 12.64 14.82 -9.67
CA ILE A 348 11.71 13.72 -9.98
C ILE A 348 10.27 14.20 -10.23
N ASP A 349 9.89 15.35 -9.65
CA ASP A 349 8.54 15.91 -9.84
C ASP A 349 8.34 16.49 -11.26
N ASP A 350 9.40 16.84 -11.97
CA ASP A 350 9.34 17.30 -13.36
C ASP A 350 9.30 16.15 -14.39
N PHE A 351 9.71 14.94 -13.99
CA PHE A 351 9.66 13.77 -14.85
C PHE A 351 8.23 13.27 -15.06
N THR A 352 7.87 12.83 -16.24
CA THR A 352 6.58 12.19 -16.51
C THR A 352 6.72 10.67 -16.39
N LEU A 353 6.24 10.11 -15.27
CA LEU A 353 6.23 8.68 -15.02
C LEU A 353 5.25 7.96 -15.95
N SER A 354 5.71 6.90 -16.60
CA SER A 354 4.87 6.00 -17.40
C SER A 354 4.84 4.60 -16.80
N LEU A 355 3.67 4.13 -16.40
CA LEU A 355 3.50 2.78 -15.88
C LEU A 355 3.92 1.70 -16.88
N ALA A 356 3.71 1.93 -18.17
CA ALA A 356 4.12 0.99 -19.23
C ALA A 356 5.65 0.85 -19.39
N LYS A 357 6.43 1.73 -18.75
CA LYS A 357 7.90 1.68 -18.73
C LYS A 357 8.46 1.12 -17.43
N MET A 358 7.59 0.70 -16.52
CA MET A 358 8.00 0.06 -15.27
C MET A 358 8.34 -1.42 -15.48
N PRO A 359 9.33 -1.97 -14.74
CA PRO A 359 9.73 -3.36 -14.90
C PRO A 359 8.67 -4.31 -14.30
N ALA A 360 8.19 -5.27 -15.11
CA ALA A 360 7.26 -6.30 -14.66
C ALA A 360 7.93 -7.46 -13.89
N SER A 361 9.27 -7.58 -13.94
CA SER A 361 10.03 -8.71 -13.38
C SER A 361 10.78 -8.42 -12.07
N GLY A 362 10.52 -7.29 -11.45
CA GLY A 362 11.21 -6.83 -10.24
C GLY A 362 12.40 -5.92 -10.53
N ALA A 363 12.49 -4.83 -9.76
CA ALA A 363 13.60 -3.91 -9.79
C ALA A 363 14.75 -4.45 -8.92
N LEU A 364 15.96 -4.54 -9.48
CA LEU A 364 17.12 -5.02 -8.72
C LEU A 364 17.72 -3.87 -7.91
N PHE A 365 17.77 -4.05 -6.60
CA PHE A 365 18.40 -3.10 -5.68
C PHE A 365 19.93 -3.26 -5.70
N ASP A 366 20.62 -2.15 -5.88
CA ASP A 366 22.09 -2.08 -5.93
C ASP A 366 22.58 -0.87 -5.09
N MET A 367 23.28 -1.19 -3.98
CA MET A 367 23.87 -0.18 -3.10
C MET A 367 24.97 0.65 -3.76
N VAL A 368 25.73 0.06 -4.71
CA VAL A 368 26.77 0.79 -5.44
C VAL A 368 26.13 1.87 -6.30
N LYS A 369 25.06 1.50 -7.03
CA LYS A 369 24.30 2.45 -7.85
C LYS A 369 23.65 3.54 -7.00
N LEU A 370 23.09 3.20 -5.83
CA LEU A 370 22.55 4.20 -4.91
C LEU A 370 23.63 5.19 -4.46
N ASN A 371 24.81 4.70 -4.08
CA ASN A 371 25.94 5.55 -3.70
C ASN A 371 26.36 6.49 -4.83
N ASP A 372 26.43 5.98 -6.05
CA ASP A 372 26.79 6.78 -7.23
C ASP A 372 25.74 7.87 -7.51
N VAL A 373 24.46 7.53 -7.49
CA VAL A 373 23.36 8.48 -7.61
C VAL A 373 23.43 9.55 -6.50
N SER A 374 23.72 9.14 -5.27
CA SER A 374 23.80 10.06 -4.14
C SER A 374 25.00 11.00 -4.24
N LYS A 375 26.17 10.51 -4.65
CA LYS A 375 27.34 11.35 -4.93
C LYS A 375 27.06 12.40 -6.01
N GLU A 376 26.38 11.98 -7.08
CA GLU A 376 25.95 12.88 -8.15
C GLU A 376 25.05 13.97 -7.57
N MET A 377 23.99 13.59 -6.84
CA MET A 377 23.04 14.51 -6.23
C MET A 377 23.70 15.49 -5.27
N ILE A 378 24.54 15.01 -4.34
CA ILE A 378 25.25 15.89 -3.38
C ILE A 378 26.18 16.85 -4.10
N SER A 379 26.77 16.44 -5.21
CA SER A 379 27.66 17.31 -6.01
C SER A 379 26.92 18.54 -6.56
N THR A 380 25.61 18.45 -6.80
CA THR A 380 24.77 19.54 -7.30
C THR A 380 24.34 20.55 -6.22
N PHE A 381 24.39 20.17 -4.93
CA PHE A 381 23.97 21.05 -3.83
C PHE A 381 24.94 22.22 -3.65
N SER A 382 24.45 23.39 -3.22
CA SER A 382 25.31 24.46 -2.76
C SER A 382 25.99 24.08 -1.44
N GLU A 383 27.05 24.81 -1.07
CA GLU A 383 27.73 24.60 0.20
C GLU A 383 26.78 24.83 1.38
N GLU A 384 25.94 25.86 1.30
CA GLU A 384 24.91 26.19 2.28
C GLU A 384 23.89 25.04 2.42
N LYS A 385 23.39 24.52 1.29
CA LYS A 385 22.46 23.38 1.29
C LYS A 385 23.11 22.14 1.91
N CYS A 386 24.38 21.88 1.61
CA CYS A 386 25.12 20.78 2.26
C CYS A 386 25.19 20.98 3.77
N TYR A 387 25.57 22.21 4.23
CA TYR A 387 25.63 22.53 5.65
C TYR A 387 24.28 22.30 6.34
N GLU A 388 23.19 22.85 5.80
CA GLU A 388 21.85 22.70 6.37
C GLU A 388 21.44 21.24 6.51
N LYS A 389 21.66 20.45 5.47
CA LYS A 389 21.31 19.01 5.48
C LYS A 389 22.20 18.19 6.41
N ILE A 390 23.50 18.45 6.43
CA ILE A 390 24.42 17.79 7.37
C ILE A 390 24.01 18.13 8.82
N MET A 391 23.74 19.40 9.11
CA MET A 391 23.35 19.81 10.46
C MET A 391 22.01 19.25 10.90
N ALA A 392 21.03 19.16 9.98
CA ALA A 392 19.75 18.51 10.23
C ALA A 392 19.94 17.01 10.57
N TRP A 393 20.77 16.31 9.81
CA TRP A 393 21.09 14.92 10.05
C TRP A 393 21.89 14.72 11.35
N ALA A 394 22.94 15.49 11.56
CA ALA A 394 23.83 15.37 12.69
C ALA A 394 23.11 15.64 14.03
N LYS A 395 22.13 16.53 14.04
CA LYS A 395 21.28 16.80 15.21
C LYS A 395 20.57 15.55 15.74
N GLU A 396 20.22 14.61 14.85
CA GLU A 396 19.51 13.37 15.20
C GLU A 396 20.49 12.20 15.42
N PHE A 397 21.59 12.14 14.65
CA PHE A 397 22.42 10.94 14.53
C PHE A 397 23.90 11.12 14.92
N ASP A 398 24.43 12.37 15.00
CA ASP A 398 25.83 12.63 15.37
C ASP A 398 25.97 13.93 16.20
N GLU A 399 25.82 13.81 17.51
CA GLU A 399 25.89 14.93 18.44
C GLU A 399 27.24 15.68 18.36
N LYS A 400 28.35 14.98 18.11
CA LYS A 400 29.68 15.61 18.03
C LYS A 400 29.83 16.46 16.78
N LEU A 401 29.38 15.96 15.65
CA LEU A 401 29.37 16.68 14.38
C LEU A 401 28.44 17.90 14.48
N TYR A 402 27.26 17.72 15.09
CA TYR A 402 26.30 18.81 15.32
C TYR A 402 26.90 19.91 16.20
N ALA A 403 27.54 19.57 17.33
CA ALA A 403 28.20 20.52 18.20
C ALA A 403 29.29 21.30 17.46
N PHE A 404 30.20 20.61 16.77
CA PHE A 404 31.25 21.25 15.97
C PHE A 404 30.68 22.20 14.91
N GLY A 405 29.70 21.78 14.12
CA GLY A 405 29.12 22.63 13.09
C GLY A 405 28.34 23.83 13.64
N THR A 406 27.82 23.73 14.88
CA THR A 406 27.12 24.84 15.56
C THR A 406 28.09 25.81 16.20
N GLU A 407 29.19 25.33 16.83
CA GLU A 407 30.18 26.16 17.54
C GLU A 407 31.07 26.92 16.58
N ASP A 408 31.49 26.31 15.46
CA ASP A 408 32.40 26.93 14.47
C ASP A 408 31.91 26.69 13.04
N LYS A 409 30.81 27.38 12.66
CA LYS A 409 30.22 27.33 11.35
C LYS A 409 31.22 27.69 10.25
N ASP A 410 32.09 28.67 10.47
CA ASP A 410 33.02 29.13 9.45
C ASP A 410 34.06 28.06 9.08
N SER A 411 34.62 27.38 10.08
CA SER A 411 35.54 26.25 9.87
C SER A 411 34.81 25.07 9.22
N PHE A 412 33.56 24.82 9.61
CA PHE A 412 32.75 23.77 9.00
C PHE A 412 32.47 24.04 7.52
N MET A 413 32.07 25.26 7.16
CA MET A 413 31.85 25.69 5.78
C MET A 413 33.13 25.60 4.94
N LYS A 414 34.29 25.97 5.49
CA LYS A 414 35.58 25.78 4.80
C LYS A 414 35.88 24.31 4.52
N THR A 415 35.51 23.40 5.44
CA THR A 415 35.65 21.96 5.23
C THR A 415 34.74 21.49 4.09
N ILE A 416 33.48 21.95 4.03
CA ILE A 416 32.58 21.67 2.91
C ILE A 416 33.16 22.13 1.60
N SER A 417 33.67 23.36 1.51
CA SER A 417 34.32 23.89 0.31
C SER A 417 35.48 23.03 -0.16
N LEU A 418 36.32 22.54 0.78
CA LEU A 418 37.47 21.69 0.46
C LEU A 418 37.11 20.34 -0.14
N TRP A 419 36.10 19.66 0.39
CA TRP A 419 35.71 18.35 -0.16
C TRP A 419 34.80 18.47 -1.39
N LYS A 420 34.08 19.58 -1.57
CA LYS A 420 33.24 19.78 -2.76
C LYS A 420 34.03 20.14 -4.01
N MET A 421 35.13 20.88 -3.89
CA MET A 421 35.86 21.44 -5.02
C MET A 421 37.33 21.03 -5.03
N SER A 422 37.81 20.73 -6.22
CA SER A 422 39.25 20.55 -6.49
C SER A 422 39.61 21.49 -7.65
N GLY A 423 40.11 22.69 -7.32
CA GLY A 423 40.25 23.77 -8.30
C GLY A 423 38.89 24.16 -8.88
N ASN A 424 38.72 24.06 -10.19
CA ASN A 424 37.46 24.34 -10.88
C ASN A 424 36.56 23.13 -11.09
N LYS A 425 36.94 21.95 -10.52
CA LYS A 425 36.19 20.71 -10.73
C LYS A 425 35.39 20.38 -9.48
N VAL A 426 34.08 20.15 -9.66
CA VAL A 426 33.19 19.61 -8.61
C VAL A 426 33.59 18.16 -8.32
N ARG A 427 33.76 17.84 -7.04
CA ARG A 427 34.08 16.46 -6.57
C ARG A 427 32.81 15.72 -6.26
N LYS A 428 32.89 14.38 -6.34
CA LYS A 428 31.79 13.42 -6.07
C LYS A 428 32.28 12.38 -5.05
N ASP A 429 32.87 12.84 -3.94
CA ASP A 429 33.50 11.94 -2.97
C ASP A 429 32.51 11.52 -1.87
N VAL A 430 31.64 12.43 -1.44
CA VAL A 430 30.65 12.21 -0.37
C VAL A 430 29.35 11.68 -0.96
N GLY A 431 28.93 10.52 -0.49
CA GLY A 431 27.68 9.86 -0.91
C GLY A 431 26.58 9.92 0.14
N LYS A 432 26.93 10.19 1.39
CA LYS A 432 26.01 10.28 2.53
C LYS A 432 26.64 11.12 3.63
N TRP A 433 25.84 11.63 4.55
CA TRP A 433 26.32 12.57 5.59
C TRP A 433 27.19 11.92 6.65
N SER A 434 27.19 10.58 6.76
CA SER A 434 28.09 9.83 7.63
C SER A 434 29.49 9.59 7.05
N ASP A 435 29.75 9.93 5.76
CA ASP A 435 31.08 9.87 5.14
C ASP A 435 31.97 11.02 5.63
#